data_4f4499c69bcce569982073b6bef88c94
#
_entry.id   4f4499c69bcce569982073b6bef88c94
#
_cell.length_a   1.000
_cell.length_b   1.000
_cell.length_c   1.000
_cell.angle_alpha   90.00
_cell.angle_beta   90.00
_cell.angle_gamma   90.00
#
_symmetry.space_group_name_H-M   'P 1'
#
loop_
_entity.id
_entity.type
_entity.pdbx_description
1 polymer ?
#
loop_
_entity_poly.entity_id
_entity_poly.type
_entity_poly.pdbx_seq_one_letter_code
_entity_poly.pdbx_strand_id
1 'polypeptide(L)'
;IPFWPRDILPLTQNGSVENTSGKIHMEQFGSRSGLLFASITKPQTGSFFYFQNLTSLSEYCEVTETESKSTVGGTWPEIGFQLPATDKLPLPADKSMTISDAYVVFTTEIFEQTSAICENFLNNLVKIYKVLDQPRIEYNDWPDIAQKVITDLTCNKGAWTQNNGNPYLNAYLCDYETPAESMVQLAVLTPFKEYEKWNGEKQPLCEDLLKGMPAFYDPKIKCINRWLPALVDKLDQSEEQKKEMVMDSWYLHHPLMNLARLALHGDKTAEKLVLDSIDYVIKVAHHFKYSWPVFYNMETLEIIKKETAPGEGGENDVPGSYTHLMLLVYKLTKEKRYLNEAEKAAKKLEDLGVNILYQANNTAFSAGALLELYKITNKKLYLDLSYTCLSGLFKNVQLYDCRYGFGKNYSNFFSIFPLNDAPYTAAYEELEVYAALSEYFAVAKDVAVLPALKTLIPEFIKFAVSRIAYYYPAMLPKEMLSEEVKTGEIQADLWVPLEDLYNGWEKSGQVGQEVYGAGMAFGVVPRQYIKVDEDFLIFIDYPSQYSKRGKSVTIHIDGDEDMSCNLKIIKVGGRSIKMKVFQNKELLKAFHQSAKLHEYEISGQALIKIEW
;
A
#
# COMPACT_ATOMS: atom_id res chain seq x y z
N ILE A 1 32.68 18.97 -4.54
CA ILE A 1 32.32 19.38 -3.20
C ILE A 1 32.87 18.32 -2.28
N PRO A 2 33.82 18.67 -1.43
CA PRO A 2 34.20 17.77 -0.38
C PRO A 2 33.00 17.62 0.49
N PHE A 3 32.42 16.50 0.52
CA PHE A 3 31.49 16.26 1.46
C PHE A 3 31.99 15.30 2.41
N TRP A 4 31.49 15.42 3.41
CA TRP A 4 31.61 14.63 4.43
C TRP A 4 30.41 14.24 5.04
N PRO A 5 30.46 13.22 5.54
CA PRO A 5 29.34 12.48 5.88
C PRO A 5 28.52 13.18 6.87
N ARG A 6 27.25 13.22 6.72
CA ARG A 6 26.26 13.20 7.75
C ARG A 6 26.52 14.11 8.95
N ASP A 7 26.13 15.34 8.81
CA ASP A 7 26.62 16.48 9.58
C ASP A 7 25.87 16.84 10.85
N ILE A 8 25.01 15.97 11.37
CA ILE A 8 24.37 16.21 12.65
C ILE A 8 25.07 15.40 13.74
N LEU A 9 26.05 16.02 14.32
CA LEU A 9 26.73 15.49 15.51
C LEU A 9 26.15 16.15 16.76
N PRO A 10 25.59 15.39 17.70
CA PRO A 10 25.18 15.94 18.99
C PRO A 10 26.42 16.33 19.79
N LEU A 11 26.62 17.63 19.93
CA LEU A 11 27.77 18.18 20.66
C LEU A 11 27.40 18.45 22.11
N THR A 12 28.29 18.13 23.01
CA THR A 12 28.23 18.59 24.40
C THR A 12 28.55 20.10 24.48
N GLN A 13 28.26 20.73 25.61
CA GLN A 13 28.64 22.12 25.87
C GLN A 13 30.11 22.46 25.60
N ASN A 14 30.98 21.46 25.70
CA ASN A 14 32.43 21.60 25.47
C ASN A 14 32.83 21.22 24.02
N GLY A 15 31.90 20.98 23.14
CA GLY A 15 32.19 20.57 21.77
C GLY A 15 32.74 19.16 21.61
N SER A 16 32.70 18.32 22.65
CA SER A 16 33.15 16.93 22.62
C SER A 16 32.01 15.96 22.36
N VAL A 17 32.27 14.94 21.57
CA VAL A 17 31.32 13.82 21.32
C VAL A 17 31.51 12.67 22.31
N GLU A 18 32.54 12.67 23.12
CA GLU A 18 32.90 11.54 24.02
C GLU A 18 31.82 11.18 25.03
N ASN A 19 30.97 12.12 25.40
CA ASN A 19 29.87 11.92 26.34
C ASN A 19 28.49 11.97 25.73
N THR A 20 28.39 11.98 24.40
CA THR A 20 27.08 11.92 23.74
C THR A 20 26.55 10.49 23.68
N SER A 21 25.27 10.32 23.85
CA SER A 21 24.59 9.05 23.64
C SER A 21 23.22 9.31 23.03
N GLY A 22 22.76 8.38 22.22
CA GLY A 22 21.48 8.46 21.55
C GLY A 22 21.14 7.16 20.86
N LYS A 23 19.97 7.14 20.25
CA LYS A 23 19.46 5.98 19.53
C LYS A 23 18.67 6.46 18.30
N ILE A 24 18.96 5.85 17.17
CA ILE A 24 18.10 5.96 15.98
C ILE A 24 16.95 4.97 16.17
N HIS A 25 15.72 5.45 16.09
CA HIS A 25 14.52 4.65 16.22
C HIS A 25 13.99 4.18 14.87
N MET A 26 14.02 5.10 13.89
CA MET A 26 13.55 4.85 12.52
C MET A 26 14.41 5.65 11.56
N GLU A 27 14.75 5.03 10.44
CA GLU A 27 15.47 5.66 9.35
C GLU A 27 15.07 5.04 8.03
N GLN A 28 15.25 5.79 6.98
CA GLN A 28 15.08 5.33 5.62
C GLN A 28 16.40 5.36 4.87
N PHE A 29 16.67 4.27 4.18
CA PHE A 29 17.80 4.16 3.27
C PHE A 29 17.31 4.17 1.81
N GLY A 30 18.24 4.36 0.89
CA GLY A 30 17.94 4.32 -0.53
C GLY A 30 17.17 5.55 -1.04
N SER A 31 16.25 5.36 -1.96
CA SER A 31 15.52 6.41 -2.68
C SER A 31 14.21 6.80 -1.99
N ARG A 32 14.21 6.97 -0.69
CA ARG A 32 13.00 7.20 0.10
C ARG A 32 12.81 8.68 0.43
N SER A 33 12.05 8.98 1.48
CA SER A 33 11.69 10.36 1.82
C SER A 33 12.77 11.17 2.53
N GLY A 34 13.89 10.56 2.87
CA GLY A 34 14.92 11.22 3.66
C GLY A 34 14.61 11.32 5.15
N LEU A 35 13.77 10.43 5.65
CA LEU A 35 13.27 10.43 7.02
C LEU A 35 14.28 9.84 7.99
N LEU A 36 14.48 10.53 9.12
CA LEU A 36 15.31 10.07 10.25
C LEU A 36 14.66 10.47 11.56
N PHE A 37 14.39 9.50 12.44
CA PHE A 37 13.86 9.73 13.78
C PHE A 37 14.79 9.16 14.84
N ALA A 38 15.35 10.04 15.69
CA ALA A 38 16.34 9.68 16.69
C ALA A 38 16.09 10.38 18.04
N SER A 39 16.57 9.79 19.11
CA SER A 39 16.63 10.39 20.45
C SER A 39 18.06 10.65 20.84
N ILE A 40 18.33 11.83 21.39
CA ILE A 40 19.57 12.19 22.05
C ILE A 40 19.35 12.05 23.55
N THR A 41 20.08 11.17 24.20
CA THR A 41 19.90 10.87 25.62
C THR A 41 20.96 11.54 26.48
N LYS A 42 22.14 11.79 25.88
CA LYS A 42 23.23 12.47 26.58
C LYS A 42 24.03 13.38 25.63
N PRO A 43 24.00 14.70 25.82
CA PRO A 43 23.12 15.40 26.76
C PRO A 43 21.64 15.17 26.42
N GLN A 44 20.77 15.18 27.42
CA GLN A 44 19.34 15.01 27.20
C GLN A 44 18.78 16.27 26.50
N THR A 45 18.51 16.11 25.20
CA THR A 45 17.92 17.16 24.38
C THR A 45 16.55 16.75 23.84
N GLY A 46 16.10 15.55 24.16
CA GLY A 46 14.85 15.02 23.68
C GLY A 46 14.98 14.25 22.37
N SER A 47 13.83 13.90 21.82
CA SER A 47 13.75 13.31 20.50
C SER A 47 13.78 14.40 19.44
N PHE A 48 14.43 14.13 18.32
CA PHE A 48 14.32 14.98 17.16
C PHE A 48 13.94 14.16 15.92
N PHE A 49 13.21 14.79 15.04
CA PHE A 49 12.77 14.25 13.76
C PHE A 49 13.42 15.11 12.68
N TYR A 50 14.30 14.50 11.89
CA TYR A 50 14.99 15.14 10.80
C TYR A 50 14.44 14.64 9.48
N PHE A 51 14.14 15.57 8.56
CA PHE A 51 13.62 15.25 7.26
C PHE A 51 14.35 16.08 6.19
N GLN A 52 15.10 15.42 5.35
CA GLN A 52 15.71 16.04 4.17
C GLN A 52 14.69 16.01 3.02
N ASN A 53 14.26 17.19 2.56
CA ASN A 53 13.35 17.30 1.42
C ASN A 53 14.06 16.96 0.10
N LEU A 54 13.92 15.74 -0.36
CA LEU A 54 14.57 15.26 -1.57
C LEU A 54 13.99 15.87 -2.84
N THR A 55 12.77 16.43 -2.81
CA THR A 55 12.23 17.24 -3.92
C THR A 55 13.15 18.41 -4.24
N SER A 56 13.67 19.09 -3.21
CA SER A 56 14.58 20.25 -3.38
C SER A 56 15.93 19.86 -3.97
N LEU A 57 16.34 18.59 -3.88
CA LEU A 57 17.57 18.06 -4.50
C LEU A 57 17.40 17.70 -5.98
N SER A 58 16.19 17.74 -6.52
CA SER A 58 15.93 17.30 -7.89
C SER A 58 16.76 18.06 -8.92
N GLU A 59 16.95 19.39 -8.75
CA GLU A 59 17.79 20.20 -9.65
C GLU A 59 19.27 19.78 -9.58
N TYR A 60 19.77 19.47 -8.39
CA TYR A 60 21.13 18.95 -8.23
C TYR A 60 21.29 17.62 -8.99
N CYS A 61 20.37 16.68 -8.78
CA CYS A 61 20.40 15.37 -9.43
C CYS A 61 20.27 15.47 -10.96
N GLU A 62 19.40 16.37 -11.47
CA GLU A 62 19.21 16.57 -12.92
C GLU A 62 20.49 17.12 -13.60
N VAL A 63 21.15 18.12 -13.01
CA VAL A 63 22.32 18.75 -13.63
C VAL A 63 23.61 17.96 -13.44
N THR A 64 23.68 17.09 -12.46
CA THR A 64 24.87 16.24 -12.19
C THR A 64 24.69 14.79 -12.65
N GLU A 65 23.53 14.44 -13.20
CA GLU A 65 23.15 13.06 -13.56
C GLU A 65 23.40 12.07 -12.41
N THR A 66 23.05 12.50 -11.19
CA THR A 66 23.15 11.67 -9.98
C THR A 66 21.76 11.31 -9.44
N GLU A 67 21.72 10.57 -8.37
CA GLU A 67 20.47 10.12 -7.74
C GLU A 67 20.42 10.48 -6.27
N SER A 68 19.21 10.63 -5.73
CA SER A 68 18.98 10.89 -4.31
C SER A 68 19.14 9.64 -3.42
N LYS A 69 19.50 8.50 -3.97
CA LYS A 69 19.71 7.25 -3.24
C LYS A 69 20.72 7.44 -2.10
N SER A 70 20.42 6.87 -0.92
CA SER A 70 21.29 6.91 0.26
C SER A 70 21.72 8.31 0.72
N THR A 71 20.94 9.34 0.35
CA THR A 71 21.25 10.71 0.75
C THR A 71 21.13 10.90 2.26
N VAL A 72 20.09 10.29 2.89
CA VAL A 72 19.84 10.39 4.33
C VAL A 72 20.07 9.06 5.02
N GLY A 73 20.46 9.12 6.27
CA GLY A 73 20.69 7.98 7.16
C GLY A 73 21.87 8.19 8.09
N GLY A 74 22.40 7.10 8.61
CA GLY A 74 23.60 7.11 9.44
C GLY A 74 23.55 6.13 10.57
N THR A 75 24.67 6.00 11.21
CA THR A 75 24.81 5.23 12.45
C THR A 75 25.21 6.20 13.55
N TRP A 76 24.57 6.08 14.71
CA TRP A 76 24.94 6.95 15.83
C TRP A 76 26.44 6.90 16.11
N PRO A 77 27.15 8.04 16.31
CA PRO A 77 26.63 9.42 16.34
C PRO A 77 26.62 10.15 14.98
N GLU A 78 27.00 9.52 13.90
CA GLU A 78 27.10 10.12 12.57
C GLU A 78 25.76 9.96 11.82
N ILE A 79 24.85 10.88 12.09
CA ILE A 79 23.52 10.92 11.46
C ILE A 79 23.36 12.21 10.64
N GLY A 80 22.61 12.13 9.53
CA GLY A 80 22.36 13.27 8.68
C GLY A 80 22.23 12.90 7.22
N PHE A 81 22.84 13.69 6.34
CA PHE A 81 22.76 13.46 4.90
C PHE A 81 24.14 13.53 4.22
N GLN A 82 24.20 12.92 3.04
CA GLN A 82 25.39 12.86 2.18
C GLN A 82 24.97 13.13 0.73
N LEU A 83 25.53 14.16 0.11
CA LEU A 83 25.26 14.45 -1.29
C LEU A 83 25.88 13.37 -2.21
N PRO A 84 25.21 13.02 -3.32
CA PRO A 84 25.83 12.20 -4.36
C PRO A 84 27.08 12.87 -4.93
N ALA A 85 28.11 12.07 -5.21
CA ALA A 85 29.34 12.55 -5.82
C ALA A 85 29.10 13.08 -7.25
N THR A 86 29.79 14.14 -7.63
CA THR A 86 29.65 14.80 -8.94
C THR A 86 30.85 14.54 -9.86
N ASP A 87 31.37 13.33 -9.87
CA ASP A 87 32.60 12.97 -10.58
C ASP A 87 32.47 13.09 -12.11
N LYS A 88 31.28 12.84 -12.65
CA LYS A 88 31.02 12.86 -14.08
C LYS A 88 30.67 14.26 -14.60
N LEU A 89 29.75 14.93 -13.93
CA LEU A 89 29.27 16.24 -14.31
C LEU A 89 29.39 17.19 -13.10
N PRO A 90 30.33 18.15 -13.14
CA PRO A 90 30.49 19.12 -12.08
C PRO A 90 29.29 20.09 -12.05
N LEU A 91 29.09 20.70 -10.90
CA LEU A 91 28.09 21.75 -10.75
C LEU A 91 28.39 22.91 -11.72
N PRO A 92 27.36 23.44 -12.40
CA PRO A 92 27.54 24.56 -13.31
C PRO A 92 28.04 25.80 -12.57
N ALA A 93 28.93 26.53 -13.19
CA ALA A 93 29.38 27.84 -12.67
C ALA A 93 28.24 28.86 -12.70
N ASP A 94 28.29 29.80 -11.78
CA ASP A 94 27.36 30.95 -11.69
C ASP A 94 25.87 30.57 -11.54
N LYS A 95 25.59 29.33 -11.10
CA LYS A 95 24.24 28.85 -10.79
C LYS A 95 24.13 28.53 -9.32
N SER A 96 23.13 29.11 -8.66
CA SER A 96 22.75 28.74 -7.30
C SER A 96 21.77 27.55 -7.33
N MET A 97 21.98 26.55 -6.48
CA MET A 97 21.06 25.43 -6.33
C MET A 97 20.98 24.98 -4.88
N THR A 98 19.86 24.36 -4.53
CA THR A 98 19.64 23.82 -3.19
C THR A 98 20.41 22.50 -3.05
N ILE A 99 21.23 22.40 -2.03
CA ILE A 99 21.99 21.19 -1.70
C ILE A 99 21.50 20.53 -0.40
N SER A 100 20.73 21.25 0.40
CA SER A 100 20.07 20.74 1.61
C SER A 100 18.83 21.58 1.89
N ASP A 101 17.75 20.91 2.18
CA ASP A 101 16.49 21.49 2.63
C ASP A 101 15.86 20.51 3.62
N ALA A 102 15.95 20.82 4.89
CA ALA A 102 15.63 19.89 5.96
C ALA A 102 14.64 20.47 6.97
N TYR A 103 13.73 19.66 7.42
CA TYR A 103 12.78 19.96 8.49
C TYR A 103 13.17 19.20 9.75
N VAL A 104 13.32 19.91 10.86
CA VAL A 104 13.74 19.34 12.13
C VAL A 104 12.72 19.64 13.21
N VAL A 105 12.25 18.59 13.88
CA VAL A 105 11.35 18.72 15.02
C VAL A 105 12.12 18.34 16.29
N PHE A 106 12.28 19.29 17.19
CA PHE A 106 12.86 19.03 18.51
C PHE A 106 11.76 18.90 19.55
N THR A 107 11.91 17.90 20.41
CA THR A 107 11.11 17.72 21.60
C THR A 107 12.00 17.67 22.83
N THR A 108 11.45 17.95 23.99
CA THR A 108 12.13 17.78 25.29
C THR A 108 11.89 16.42 25.90
N GLU A 109 11.06 15.60 25.27
CA GLU A 109 10.64 14.28 25.76
C GLU A 109 11.43 13.19 25.03
N ILE A 110 11.85 12.19 25.79
CA ILE A 110 12.50 10.97 25.29
C ILE A 110 11.59 9.80 25.62
N PHE A 111 11.29 9.00 24.62
CA PHE A 111 10.43 7.82 24.76
C PHE A 111 11.26 6.54 24.69
N GLU A 112 11.01 5.63 25.60
CA GLU A 112 11.67 4.32 25.67
C GLU A 112 10.74 3.18 25.21
N GLN A 113 9.43 3.34 25.47
CA GLN A 113 8.44 2.33 25.09
C GLN A 113 8.11 2.42 23.60
N THR A 114 8.08 1.29 22.92
CA THR A 114 7.79 1.19 21.48
C THR A 114 6.49 1.90 21.09
N SER A 115 5.41 1.71 21.84
CA SER A 115 4.13 2.36 21.54
C SER A 115 4.25 3.90 21.57
N ALA A 116 4.92 4.45 22.58
CA ALA A 116 5.12 5.89 22.69
C ALA A 116 6.06 6.44 21.59
N ILE A 117 7.08 5.67 21.21
CA ILE A 117 7.96 6.00 20.06
C ILE A 117 7.14 6.05 18.77
N CYS A 118 6.28 5.07 18.51
CA CYS A 118 5.42 5.01 17.33
C CYS A 118 4.41 6.15 17.28
N GLU A 119 3.72 6.44 18.39
CA GLU A 119 2.79 7.56 18.46
C GLU A 119 3.50 8.91 18.24
N ASN A 120 4.68 9.10 18.82
CA ASN A 120 5.47 10.31 18.65
C ASN A 120 5.97 10.46 17.21
N PHE A 121 6.41 9.37 16.59
CA PHE A 121 6.81 9.34 15.18
C PHE A 121 5.67 9.80 14.27
N LEU A 122 4.48 9.20 14.39
CA LEU A 122 3.31 9.55 13.57
C LEU A 122 2.90 11.03 13.76
N ASN A 123 2.92 11.51 15.00
CA ASN A 123 2.60 12.91 15.31
C ASN A 123 3.63 13.89 14.71
N ASN A 124 4.93 13.56 14.75
CA ASN A 124 5.96 14.40 14.16
C ASN A 124 5.94 14.33 12.62
N LEU A 125 5.63 13.17 12.04
CA LEU A 125 5.45 13.02 10.61
C LEU A 125 4.35 13.94 10.06
N VAL A 126 3.23 14.05 10.77
CA VAL A 126 2.14 15.01 10.41
C VAL A 126 2.61 16.44 10.46
N LYS A 127 3.40 16.84 11.46
CA LYS A 127 3.96 18.21 11.53
C LYS A 127 4.82 18.53 10.31
N ILE A 128 5.66 17.58 9.90
CA ILE A 128 6.47 17.71 8.69
C ILE A 128 5.56 17.72 7.44
N TYR A 129 4.64 16.78 7.33
CA TYR A 129 3.72 16.70 6.19
C TYR A 129 2.97 18.02 5.94
N LYS A 130 2.45 18.65 7.01
CA LYS A 130 1.68 19.91 6.92
C LYS A 130 2.51 21.13 6.46
N VAL A 131 3.85 21.08 6.52
CA VAL A 131 4.73 22.17 6.06
C VAL A 131 5.45 21.86 4.75
N LEU A 132 5.32 20.64 4.22
CA LEU A 132 5.85 20.29 2.90
C LEU A 132 5.03 20.95 1.78
N ASP A 133 5.73 21.41 0.74
CA ASP A 133 5.10 21.75 -0.53
C ASP A 133 4.55 20.47 -1.17
N GLN A 134 3.23 20.37 -1.27
CA GLN A 134 2.56 19.24 -1.86
C GLN A 134 2.39 19.44 -3.37
N PRO A 135 2.66 18.43 -4.20
CA PRO A 135 2.42 18.52 -5.63
C PRO A 135 0.92 18.60 -5.94
N ARG A 136 0.61 19.09 -7.12
CA ARG A 136 -0.78 19.15 -7.60
C ARG A 136 -1.32 17.74 -7.80
N ILE A 137 -2.57 17.54 -7.38
CA ILE A 137 -3.31 16.30 -7.59
C ILE A 137 -3.98 16.35 -8.96
N GLU A 138 -3.91 15.24 -9.69
CA GLU A 138 -4.60 15.05 -10.95
C GLU A 138 -5.81 14.16 -10.76
N TYR A 139 -6.89 14.45 -11.47
CA TYR A 139 -8.07 13.61 -11.49
C TYR A 139 -7.98 12.63 -12.66
N ASN A 140 -8.11 11.35 -12.35
CA ASN A 140 -8.23 10.28 -13.34
C ASN A 140 -9.67 9.75 -13.36
N ASP A 141 -10.21 9.50 -14.56
CA ASP A 141 -11.53 8.90 -14.72
C ASP A 141 -11.46 7.38 -14.51
N TRP A 142 -11.45 6.98 -13.25
CA TRP A 142 -11.32 5.57 -12.86
C TRP A 142 -12.44 4.67 -13.40
N PRO A 143 -13.73 5.09 -13.50
CA PRO A 143 -14.74 4.33 -14.22
C PRO A 143 -14.40 4.06 -15.68
N ASP A 144 -13.84 5.03 -16.41
CA ASP A 144 -13.36 4.85 -17.79
C ASP A 144 -12.15 3.92 -17.85
N ILE A 145 -11.18 4.11 -16.94
CA ILE A 145 -10.02 3.20 -16.81
C ILE A 145 -10.49 1.77 -16.55
N ALA A 146 -11.44 1.54 -15.65
CA ALA A 146 -11.97 0.21 -15.37
C ALA A 146 -12.58 -0.45 -16.61
N GLN A 147 -13.30 0.31 -17.46
CA GLN A 147 -13.83 -0.23 -18.72
C GLN A 147 -12.73 -0.59 -19.72
N LYS A 148 -11.64 0.19 -19.80
CA LYS A 148 -10.47 -0.11 -20.63
C LYS A 148 -9.80 -1.39 -20.14
N VAL A 149 -9.60 -1.53 -18.82
CA VAL A 149 -9.02 -2.75 -18.21
C VAL A 149 -9.88 -3.98 -18.51
N ILE A 150 -11.22 -3.90 -18.39
CA ILE A 150 -12.15 -4.99 -18.74
C ILE A 150 -11.98 -5.37 -20.21
N THR A 151 -11.92 -4.38 -21.10
CA THR A 151 -11.78 -4.60 -22.55
C THR A 151 -10.47 -5.31 -22.85
N ASP A 152 -9.35 -4.83 -22.28
CA ASP A 152 -8.04 -5.39 -22.55
C ASP A 152 -7.88 -6.79 -21.96
N LEU A 153 -8.31 -7.04 -20.73
CA LEU A 153 -8.34 -8.39 -20.16
C LEU A 153 -9.20 -9.36 -20.97
N THR A 154 -10.33 -8.90 -21.51
CA THR A 154 -11.23 -9.76 -22.30
C THR A 154 -10.65 -10.08 -23.69
N CYS A 155 -9.98 -9.10 -24.32
CA CYS A 155 -9.53 -9.22 -25.71
C CYS A 155 -8.10 -9.72 -25.85
N ASN A 156 -7.22 -9.50 -24.87
CA ASN A 156 -5.82 -9.86 -24.95
C ASN A 156 -5.55 -11.29 -24.47
N LYS A 157 -5.15 -12.15 -25.41
CA LYS A 157 -4.84 -13.55 -25.11
C LYS A 157 -3.57 -13.71 -24.24
N GLY A 158 -2.66 -12.73 -24.24
CA GLY A 158 -1.43 -12.75 -23.44
C GLY A 158 -1.68 -12.73 -21.93
N ALA A 159 -2.86 -12.27 -21.49
CA ALA A 159 -3.25 -12.29 -20.08
C ALA A 159 -3.68 -13.67 -19.58
N TRP A 160 -3.84 -14.68 -20.45
CA TRP A 160 -4.54 -15.92 -20.12
C TRP A 160 -3.77 -17.18 -20.48
N THR A 161 -3.90 -18.19 -19.61
CA THR A 161 -3.61 -19.59 -19.90
C THR A 161 -4.88 -20.43 -19.77
N GLN A 162 -4.93 -21.56 -20.49
CA GLN A 162 -6.08 -22.47 -20.49
C GLN A 162 -5.69 -23.82 -19.87
N ASN A 163 -6.50 -24.32 -18.96
CA ASN A 163 -6.32 -25.67 -18.44
C ASN A 163 -7.67 -26.33 -18.17
N ASN A 164 -7.86 -27.55 -18.68
CA ASN A 164 -9.08 -28.35 -18.49
C ASN A 164 -10.38 -27.57 -18.81
N GLY A 165 -10.36 -26.70 -19.82
CA GLY A 165 -11.50 -25.90 -20.26
C GLY A 165 -11.84 -24.70 -19.39
N ASN A 166 -11.00 -24.38 -18.39
CA ASN A 166 -11.12 -23.16 -17.61
C ASN A 166 -9.98 -22.19 -17.95
N PRO A 167 -10.28 -20.87 -18.09
CA PRO A 167 -9.27 -19.86 -18.23
C PRO A 167 -8.68 -19.47 -16.87
N TYR A 168 -7.40 -19.15 -16.85
CA TYR A 168 -6.67 -18.63 -15.69
C TYR A 168 -5.82 -17.44 -16.11
N LEU A 169 -5.72 -16.42 -15.29
CA LEU A 169 -4.82 -15.29 -15.51
C LEU A 169 -3.37 -15.73 -15.33
N ASN A 170 -2.52 -15.32 -16.26
CA ASN A 170 -1.07 -15.33 -16.10
C ASN A 170 -0.68 -14.25 -15.08
N ALA A 171 0.42 -14.42 -14.37
CA ALA A 171 0.92 -13.38 -13.49
C ALA A 171 1.40 -12.16 -14.30
N TYR A 172 2.10 -12.42 -15.39
CA TYR A 172 2.59 -11.38 -16.30
C TYR A 172 2.08 -11.57 -17.72
N LEU A 173 1.98 -10.46 -18.43
CA LEU A 173 1.50 -10.46 -19.82
C LEU A 173 2.41 -11.30 -20.70
N CYS A 174 1.81 -12.23 -21.48
CA CYS A 174 2.52 -13.19 -22.35
C CYS A 174 3.46 -14.18 -21.63
N ASP A 175 3.38 -14.32 -20.32
CA ASP A 175 4.09 -15.37 -19.60
C ASP A 175 3.29 -16.69 -19.63
N TYR A 176 3.64 -17.55 -20.60
CA TYR A 176 3.00 -18.87 -20.76
C TYR A 176 3.80 -20.01 -20.14
N GLU A 177 4.98 -19.72 -19.62
CA GLU A 177 5.89 -20.71 -19.06
C GLU A 177 5.60 -20.92 -17.58
N THR A 178 5.24 -19.88 -16.87
CA THR A 178 4.89 -19.96 -15.45
C THR A 178 3.46 -20.50 -15.25
N PRO A 179 3.26 -21.47 -14.37
CA PRO A 179 1.92 -21.95 -14.02
C PRO A 179 1.05 -20.84 -13.44
N ALA A 180 -0.28 -20.95 -13.62
CA ALA A 180 -1.20 -20.02 -12.99
C ALA A 180 -1.12 -20.12 -11.46
N GLU A 181 -1.23 -18.96 -10.79
CA GLU A 181 -1.16 -18.80 -9.34
C GLU A 181 -2.52 -18.47 -8.73
N SER A 182 -2.82 -19.02 -7.55
CA SER A 182 -4.09 -18.75 -6.84
C SER A 182 -4.25 -17.30 -6.40
N MET A 183 -3.16 -16.66 -5.95
CA MET A 183 -3.16 -15.24 -5.57
C MET A 183 -3.49 -14.35 -6.77
N VAL A 184 -2.87 -14.61 -7.92
CA VAL A 184 -3.09 -13.85 -9.16
C VAL A 184 -4.57 -13.81 -9.54
N GLN A 185 -5.26 -14.95 -9.48
CA GLN A 185 -6.70 -14.99 -9.77
C GLN A 185 -7.50 -14.12 -8.79
N LEU A 186 -7.19 -14.23 -7.50
CA LEU A 186 -7.93 -13.57 -6.43
C LEU A 186 -7.60 -12.09 -6.29
N ALA A 187 -6.40 -11.68 -6.65
CA ALA A 187 -5.97 -10.27 -6.70
C ALA A 187 -6.81 -9.45 -7.69
N VAL A 188 -7.28 -10.08 -8.76
CA VAL A 188 -8.23 -9.46 -9.72
C VAL A 188 -9.68 -9.73 -9.32
N LEU A 189 -10.02 -10.97 -9.01
CA LEU A 189 -11.41 -11.38 -8.75
C LEU A 189 -12.04 -10.64 -7.56
N THR A 190 -11.30 -10.45 -6.46
CA THR A 190 -11.86 -9.84 -5.25
C THR A 190 -12.28 -8.38 -5.47
N PRO A 191 -11.39 -7.47 -5.93
CA PRO A 191 -11.81 -6.10 -6.24
C PRO A 191 -12.78 -6.03 -7.41
N PHE A 192 -12.72 -6.95 -8.36
CA PHE A 192 -13.68 -6.99 -9.47
C PHE A 192 -15.10 -7.34 -9.00
N LYS A 193 -15.26 -8.23 -8.01
CA LYS A 193 -16.56 -8.49 -7.36
C LYS A 193 -17.08 -7.28 -6.58
N GLU A 194 -16.20 -6.48 -5.97
CA GLU A 194 -16.60 -5.21 -5.37
C GLU A 194 -17.09 -4.22 -6.42
N TYR A 195 -16.41 -4.15 -7.57
CA TYR A 195 -16.81 -3.35 -8.72
C TYR A 195 -18.16 -3.80 -9.32
N GLU A 196 -18.39 -5.11 -9.51
CA GLU A 196 -19.69 -5.66 -9.95
C GLU A 196 -20.84 -5.19 -9.04
N LYS A 197 -20.63 -5.27 -7.73
CA LYS A 197 -21.61 -4.83 -6.73
C LYS A 197 -21.90 -3.33 -6.83
N TRP A 198 -20.86 -2.52 -7.05
CA TRP A 198 -21.00 -1.08 -7.25
C TRP A 198 -21.68 -0.75 -8.56
N ASN A 199 -21.31 -1.39 -9.65
CA ASN A 199 -21.86 -1.17 -10.97
C ASN A 199 -23.32 -1.70 -11.10
N GLY A 200 -23.64 -2.78 -10.41
CA GLY A 200 -24.93 -3.46 -10.47
C GLY A 200 -25.07 -4.44 -11.64
N GLU A 201 -24.00 -4.68 -12.39
CA GLU A 201 -23.96 -5.57 -13.55
C GLU A 201 -22.96 -6.71 -13.33
N LYS A 202 -23.38 -7.93 -13.64
CA LYS A 202 -22.49 -9.09 -13.59
C LYS A 202 -21.50 -9.08 -14.74
N GLN A 203 -20.28 -9.50 -14.47
CA GLN A 203 -19.21 -9.62 -15.45
C GLN A 203 -18.85 -11.09 -15.68
N PRO A 204 -18.92 -11.59 -16.93
CA PRO A 204 -18.59 -12.99 -17.24
C PRO A 204 -17.21 -13.41 -16.74
N LEU A 205 -16.24 -12.51 -16.82
CA LEU A 205 -14.86 -12.70 -16.36
C LEU A 205 -14.78 -13.09 -14.86
N CYS A 206 -15.61 -12.48 -14.01
CA CYS A 206 -15.68 -12.85 -12.60
C CYS A 206 -16.19 -14.29 -12.39
N GLU A 207 -17.17 -14.70 -13.19
CA GLU A 207 -17.75 -16.05 -13.09
C GLU A 207 -16.72 -17.11 -13.55
N ASP A 208 -15.97 -16.81 -14.62
CA ASP A 208 -14.93 -17.70 -15.14
C ASP A 208 -13.78 -17.88 -14.14
N LEU A 209 -13.27 -16.80 -13.55
CA LEU A 209 -12.23 -16.86 -12.53
C LEU A 209 -12.68 -17.63 -11.30
N LEU A 210 -13.87 -17.36 -10.79
CA LEU A 210 -14.42 -18.06 -9.62
C LEU A 210 -14.58 -19.57 -9.87
N LYS A 211 -15.02 -19.94 -11.07
CA LYS A 211 -15.19 -21.34 -11.49
C LYS A 211 -13.85 -22.08 -11.52
N GLY A 212 -12.74 -21.40 -11.80
CA GLY A 212 -11.40 -21.96 -11.83
C GLY A 212 -10.81 -22.22 -10.42
N MET A 213 -11.26 -21.49 -9.39
CA MET A 213 -10.63 -21.51 -8.07
C MET A 213 -10.57 -22.89 -7.38
N PRO A 214 -11.60 -23.78 -7.47
CA PRO A 214 -11.53 -25.10 -6.85
C PRO A 214 -10.37 -25.98 -7.35
N ALA A 215 -9.83 -25.70 -8.54
CA ALA A 215 -8.72 -26.48 -9.10
C ALA A 215 -7.38 -26.27 -8.36
N PHE A 216 -7.26 -25.19 -7.58
CA PHE A 216 -6.09 -24.96 -6.72
C PHE A 216 -6.12 -25.71 -5.39
N TYR A 217 -7.25 -26.33 -5.02
CA TYR A 217 -7.37 -27.06 -3.76
C TYR A 217 -6.74 -28.44 -3.87
N ASP A 218 -5.79 -28.72 -2.96
CA ASP A 218 -5.16 -30.03 -2.84
C ASP A 218 -5.86 -30.86 -1.73
N PRO A 219 -6.55 -31.96 -2.08
CA PRO A 219 -7.27 -32.79 -1.11
C PRO A 219 -6.33 -33.58 -0.17
N LYS A 220 -5.06 -33.80 -0.52
CA LYS A 220 -4.06 -34.48 0.31
C LYS A 220 -3.59 -33.57 1.44
N ILE A 221 -3.24 -32.33 1.11
CA ILE A 221 -2.82 -31.31 2.08
C ILE A 221 -4.03 -30.67 2.77
N LYS A 222 -5.18 -30.66 2.11
CA LYS A 222 -6.42 -29.95 2.51
C LYS A 222 -6.22 -28.45 2.59
N CYS A 223 -5.64 -27.88 1.55
CA CYS A 223 -5.41 -26.44 1.45
C CYS A 223 -5.35 -26.00 -0.02
N ILE A 224 -5.61 -24.74 -0.26
CA ILE A 224 -5.31 -24.08 -1.53
C ILE A 224 -3.80 -24.01 -1.71
N ASN A 225 -3.32 -24.45 -2.89
CA ASN A 225 -1.92 -24.33 -3.30
C ASN A 225 -1.65 -22.97 -3.96
N ARG A 226 -0.38 -22.59 -4.00
CA ARG A 226 0.10 -21.45 -4.77
C ARG A 226 -0.14 -21.71 -6.25
N TRP A 227 0.47 -22.76 -6.78
CA TRP A 227 0.45 -23.12 -8.18
C TRP A 227 -0.75 -23.98 -8.53
N LEU A 228 -1.27 -23.84 -9.75
CA LEU A 228 -2.29 -24.75 -10.27
C LEU A 228 -1.70 -26.16 -10.36
N PRO A 229 -2.20 -27.14 -9.56
CA PRO A 229 -1.58 -28.47 -9.45
C PRO A 229 -1.41 -29.20 -10.78
N ALA A 230 -2.32 -28.98 -11.72
CA ALA A 230 -2.25 -29.58 -13.05
C ALA A 230 -1.12 -29.05 -13.95
N LEU A 231 -0.40 -28.01 -13.53
CA LEU A 231 0.66 -27.35 -14.30
C LEU A 231 2.01 -27.30 -13.58
N VAL A 232 2.15 -27.95 -12.43
CA VAL A 232 3.38 -27.88 -11.61
C VAL A 232 4.61 -28.41 -12.34
N ASP A 233 4.43 -29.30 -13.32
CA ASP A 233 5.52 -29.82 -14.18
C ASP A 233 6.23 -28.72 -15.01
N LYS A 234 5.60 -27.56 -15.15
CA LYS A 234 6.18 -26.40 -15.83
C LYS A 234 7.11 -25.58 -14.94
N LEU A 235 7.15 -25.83 -13.62
CA LEU A 235 8.01 -25.08 -12.71
C LEU A 235 9.49 -25.30 -13.06
N ASP A 236 10.21 -24.21 -13.34
CA ASP A 236 11.62 -24.23 -13.79
C ASP A 236 12.62 -24.43 -12.63
N GLN A 237 12.15 -24.39 -11.39
CA GLN A 237 12.94 -24.54 -10.16
C GLN A 237 14.08 -23.49 -10.01
N SER A 238 14.03 -22.42 -10.77
CA SER A 238 15.07 -21.35 -10.78
C SER A 238 15.11 -20.57 -9.46
N GLU A 239 13.98 -20.46 -8.78
CA GLU A 239 13.82 -19.76 -7.51
C GLU A 239 13.12 -20.67 -6.48
N GLU A 240 13.28 -20.40 -5.16
CA GLU A 240 12.71 -21.24 -4.11
C GLU A 240 11.20 -21.40 -4.24
N GLN A 241 10.48 -20.29 -4.54
CA GLN A 241 9.03 -20.31 -4.73
C GLN A 241 8.57 -21.06 -5.97
N LYS A 242 9.45 -21.32 -6.93
CA LYS A 242 9.17 -22.07 -8.16
C LYS A 242 9.46 -23.56 -8.02
N LYS A 243 9.47 -24.07 -6.79
CA LYS A 243 9.57 -25.50 -6.50
C LYS A 243 8.23 -26.05 -6.01
N GLU A 244 7.92 -27.25 -6.42
CA GLU A 244 6.70 -27.94 -5.97
C GLU A 244 6.64 -28.04 -4.44
N MET A 245 5.47 -27.80 -3.87
CA MET A 245 5.21 -27.82 -2.43
C MET A 245 6.02 -26.82 -1.59
N VAL A 246 6.76 -25.91 -2.18
CA VAL A 246 7.37 -24.80 -1.45
C VAL A 246 6.38 -23.66 -1.33
N MET A 247 6.15 -23.22 -0.09
CA MET A 247 5.24 -22.12 0.24
C MET A 247 6.02 -20.98 0.87
N ASP A 248 5.82 -19.81 0.34
CA ASP A 248 6.13 -18.53 0.94
C ASP A 248 5.11 -18.23 2.06
N SER A 249 5.56 -17.83 3.23
CA SER A 249 4.68 -17.78 4.41
C SER A 249 3.56 -16.75 4.27
N TRP A 250 3.84 -15.58 3.68
CA TRP A 250 2.79 -14.57 3.42
C TRP A 250 1.79 -15.07 2.37
N TYR A 251 2.29 -15.79 1.36
CA TYR A 251 1.46 -16.28 0.26
C TYR A 251 0.40 -17.29 0.72
N LEU A 252 0.68 -18.11 1.73
CA LEU A 252 -0.33 -19.03 2.29
C LEU A 252 -1.60 -18.28 2.73
N HIS A 253 -1.45 -17.06 3.26
CA HIS A 253 -2.55 -16.31 3.85
C HIS A 253 -3.32 -15.48 2.82
N HIS A 254 -2.65 -14.94 1.82
CA HIS A 254 -3.23 -14.01 0.85
C HIS A 254 -4.43 -14.56 0.07
N PRO A 255 -4.35 -15.71 -0.61
CA PRO A 255 -5.49 -16.31 -1.29
C PRO A 255 -6.66 -16.56 -0.35
N LEU A 256 -6.37 -17.01 0.87
CA LEU A 256 -7.40 -17.32 1.85
C LEU A 256 -8.07 -16.09 2.45
N MET A 257 -7.34 -14.99 2.63
CA MET A 257 -7.95 -13.70 3.01
C MET A 257 -8.92 -13.22 1.93
N ASN A 258 -8.53 -13.27 0.67
CA ASN A 258 -9.39 -12.89 -0.44
C ASN A 258 -10.62 -13.81 -0.59
N LEU A 259 -10.45 -15.13 -0.46
CA LEU A 259 -11.57 -16.07 -0.40
C LEU A 259 -12.51 -15.79 0.78
N ALA A 260 -11.98 -15.46 1.96
CA ALA A 260 -12.79 -15.11 3.13
C ALA A 260 -13.57 -13.81 2.91
N ARG A 261 -12.99 -12.81 2.22
CA ARG A 261 -13.69 -11.58 1.82
C ARG A 261 -14.83 -11.89 0.85
N LEU A 262 -14.60 -12.70 -0.17
CA LEU A 262 -15.63 -13.15 -1.11
C LEU A 262 -16.75 -13.94 -0.40
N ALA A 263 -16.40 -14.83 0.54
CA ALA A 263 -17.34 -15.57 1.36
C ALA A 263 -18.24 -14.66 2.21
N LEU A 264 -17.67 -13.61 2.81
CA LEU A 264 -18.42 -12.60 3.56
C LEU A 264 -19.38 -11.79 2.66
N HIS A 265 -19.10 -11.72 1.36
CA HIS A 265 -20.01 -11.17 0.36
C HIS A 265 -21.03 -12.19 -0.18
N GLY A 266 -21.04 -13.41 0.37
CA GLY A 266 -22.04 -14.44 0.11
C GLY A 266 -21.63 -15.50 -0.92
N ASP A 267 -20.38 -15.51 -1.39
CA ASP A 267 -19.90 -16.52 -2.33
C ASP A 267 -19.70 -17.87 -1.63
N LYS A 268 -20.46 -18.88 -2.07
CA LYS A 268 -20.45 -20.22 -1.46
C LYS A 268 -19.25 -21.08 -1.86
N THR A 269 -18.68 -20.85 -3.04
CA THR A 269 -17.46 -21.53 -3.47
C THR A 269 -16.28 -21.07 -2.65
N ALA A 270 -16.14 -19.77 -2.48
CA ALA A 270 -15.11 -19.17 -1.64
C ALA A 270 -15.25 -19.58 -0.17
N GLU A 271 -16.48 -19.58 0.38
CA GLU A 271 -16.77 -20.04 1.74
C GLU A 271 -16.29 -21.48 1.96
N LYS A 272 -16.63 -22.38 1.02
CA LYS A 272 -16.21 -23.77 1.09
C LYS A 272 -14.68 -23.90 1.07
N LEU A 273 -14.01 -23.24 0.13
CA LEU A 273 -12.55 -23.33 -0.04
C LEU A 273 -11.80 -22.81 1.19
N VAL A 274 -12.25 -21.71 1.78
CA VAL A 274 -11.68 -21.19 3.04
C VAL A 274 -11.86 -22.20 4.17
N LEU A 275 -13.06 -22.69 4.38
CA LEU A 275 -13.36 -23.60 5.51
C LEU A 275 -12.67 -24.96 5.35
N ASP A 276 -12.50 -25.44 4.13
CA ASP A 276 -11.75 -26.67 3.85
C ASP A 276 -10.24 -26.51 4.07
N SER A 277 -9.70 -25.26 3.98
CA SER A 277 -8.26 -24.97 4.09
C SER A 277 -7.82 -24.53 5.47
N ILE A 278 -8.72 -23.95 6.28
CA ILE A 278 -8.34 -23.19 7.48
C ILE A 278 -7.67 -24.05 8.57
N ASP A 279 -8.03 -25.30 8.70
CA ASP A 279 -7.42 -26.19 9.71
C ASP A 279 -5.96 -26.52 9.36
N TYR A 280 -5.59 -26.56 8.05
CA TYR A 280 -4.19 -26.67 7.65
C TYR A 280 -3.41 -25.42 8.02
N VAL A 281 -3.96 -24.23 7.80
CA VAL A 281 -3.32 -22.94 8.17
C VAL A 281 -3.06 -22.88 9.68
N ILE A 282 -4.02 -23.31 10.49
CA ILE A 282 -3.86 -23.40 11.96
C ILE A 282 -2.75 -24.40 12.33
N LYS A 283 -2.69 -25.56 11.65
CA LYS A 283 -1.61 -26.54 11.84
C LYS A 283 -0.23 -25.92 11.58
N VAL A 284 -0.08 -25.17 10.50
CA VAL A 284 1.17 -24.45 10.16
C VAL A 284 1.52 -23.42 11.24
N ALA A 285 0.55 -22.60 11.67
CA ALA A 285 0.75 -21.62 12.73
C ALA A 285 1.21 -22.26 14.05
N HIS A 286 0.63 -23.37 14.44
CA HIS A 286 1.03 -24.12 15.64
C HIS A 286 2.42 -24.73 15.50
N HIS A 287 2.76 -25.27 14.32
CA HIS A 287 4.08 -25.86 14.05
C HIS A 287 5.19 -24.81 14.21
N PHE A 288 5.02 -23.66 13.61
CA PHE A 288 5.97 -22.54 13.68
C PHE A 288 5.78 -21.64 14.93
N LYS A 289 4.88 -22.01 15.84
CA LYS A 289 4.61 -21.24 17.08
C LYS A 289 4.30 -19.78 16.82
N TYR A 290 3.58 -19.50 15.73
CA TYR A 290 3.21 -18.16 15.25
C TYR A 290 4.41 -17.24 14.89
N SER A 291 5.54 -17.85 14.51
CA SER A 291 6.72 -17.14 13.97
C SER A 291 7.14 -17.85 12.69
N TRP A 292 6.78 -17.30 11.57
CA TRP A 292 6.93 -17.96 10.28
C TRP A 292 8.32 -17.77 9.68
N PRO A 293 8.90 -18.83 9.04
CA PRO A 293 10.08 -18.69 8.19
C PRO A 293 9.69 -17.99 6.86
N VAL A 294 10.66 -17.71 6.01
CA VAL A 294 10.38 -17.21 4.65
C VAL A 294 9.77 -18.32 3.81
N PHE A 295 10.48 -19.45 3.61
CA PHE A 295 9.99 -20.57 2.84
C PHE A 295 9.98 -21.88 3.64
N TYR A 296 8.94 -22.67 3.42
CA TYR A 296 8.81 -24.01 4.01
C TYR A 296 8.11 -24.97 3.03
N ASN A 297 8.30 -26.27 3.25
CA ASN A 297 7.61 -27.31 2.49
C ASN A 297 6.21 -27.55 3.06
N MET A 298 5.17 -27.48 2.24
CA MET A 298 3.76 -27.63 2.67
C MET A 298 3.43 -29.02 3.19
N GLU A 299 4.07 -30.05 2.70
CA GLU A 299 3.78 -31.45 3.08
C GLU A 299 4.47 -31.81 4.40
N THR A 300 5.77 -31.51 4.52
CA THR A 300 6.62 -31.90 5.65
C THR A 300 6.70 -30.85 6.75
N LEU A 301 6.41 -29.59 6.43
CA LEU A 301 6.64 -28.38 7.24
C LEU A 301 8.13 -28.14 7.56
N GLU A 302 9.03 -28.71 6.78
CA GLU A 302 10.46 -28.45 6.89
C GLU A 302 10.77 -27.02 6.42
N ILE A 303 11.62 -26.31 7.19
CA ILE A 303 12.04 -24.95 6.85
C ILE A 303 13.09 -25.02 5.74
N ILE A 304 12.83 -24.35 4.63
CA ILE A 304 13.72 -24.26 3.48
C ILE A 304 14.57 -22.98 3.59
N LYS A 305 13.94 -21.85 3.87
CA LYS A 305 14.63 -20.59 4.15
C LYS A 305 14.05 -19.97 5.42
N LYS A 306 14.90 -19.83 6.46
CA LYS A 306 14.44 -19.39 7.78
C LYS A 306 14.25 -17.88 7.85
N GLU A 307 15.18 -17.11 7.35
CA GLU A 307 15.30 -15.66 7.56
C GLU A 307 15.41 -14.92 6.23
N THR A 308 14.96 -13.67 6.20
CA THR A 308 15.08 -12.77 5.04
C THR A 308 16.55 -12.44 4.77
N ALA A 309 17.27 -12.03 5.82
CA ALA A 309 18.71 -11.87 5.88
C ALA A 309 19.22 -12.34 7.26
N PRO A 310 20.52 -12.61 7.43
CA PRO A 310 21.06 -13.08 8.69
C PRO A 310 20.73 -12.16 9.86
N GLY A 311 19.96 -12.67 10.84
CA GLY A 311 19.54 -11.95 12.04
C GLY A 311 18.28 -11.09 11.90
N GLU A 312 17.70 -10.97 10.70
CA GLU A 312 16.50 -10.16 10.46
C GLU A 312 15.19 -10.92 10.73
N GLY A 313 15.28 -12.22 10.96
CA GLY A 313 14.12 -13.07 11.18
C GLY A 313 13.42 -13.49 9.88
N GLY A 314 12.29 -14.17 10.03
CA GLY A 314 11.43 -14.57 8.91
C GLY A 314 10.52 -13.43 8.45
N GLU A 315 9.31 -13.76 8.08
CA GLU A 315 8.32 -12.76 7.63
C GLU A 315 7.56 -12.21 8.83
N ASN A 316 8.04 -11.09 9.35
CA ASN A 316 7.63 -10.52 10.64
C ASN A 316 6.18 -10.03 10.68
N ASP A 317 5.55 -9.71 9.54
CA ASP A 317 4.15 -9.26 9.45
C ASP A 317 3.14 -10.40 9.23
N VAL A 318 3.60 -11.61 8.94
CA VAL A 318 2.72 -12.77 8.74
C VAL A 318 1.84 -13.10 9.97
N PRO A 319 2.29 -12.96 11.23
CA PRO A 319 1.38 -13.08 12.37
C PRO A 319 0.20 -12.12 12.32
N GLY A 320 0.38 -10.93 11.76
CA GLY A 320 -0.68 -9.94 11.53
C GLY A 320 -1.64 -10.36 10.42
N SER A 321 -1.11 -10.83 9.29
CA SER A 321 -1.92 -11.37 8.17
C SER A 321 -2.74 -12.60 8.62
N TYR A 322 -2.14 -13.50 9.39
CA TYR A 322 -2.87 -14.61 10.02
C TYR A 322 -3.96 -14.11 10.96
N THR A 323 -3.68 -13.10 11.79
CA THR A 323 -4.68 -12.46 12.66
C THR A 323 -5.86 -11.95 11.84
N HIS A 324 -5.58 -11.29 10.71
CA HIS A 324 -6.62 -10.79 9.80
C HIS A 324 -7.48 -11.94 9.23
N LEU A 325 -6.85 -12.99 8.71
CA LEU A 325 -7.54 -14.16 8.20
C LEU A 325 -8.43 -14.80 9.27
N MET A 326 -7.91 -15.01 10.49
CA MET A 326 -8.68 -15.59 11.59
C MET A 326 -9.89 -14.73 11.98
N LEU A 327 -9.78 -13.40 11.96
CA LEU A 327 -10.90 -12.50 12.21
C LEU A 327 -11.96 -12.54 11.10
N LEU A 328 -11.55 -12.65 9.83
CA LEU A 328 -12.48 -12.85 8.71
C LEU A 328 -13.26 -14.17 8.85
N VAL A 329 -12.57 -15.26 9.19
CA VAL A 329 -13.21 -16.55 9.43
C VAL A 329 -14.10 -16.54 10.69
N TYR A 330 -13.69 -15.81 11.74
CA TYR A 330 -14.54 -15.57 12.90
C TYR A 330 -15.82 -14.79 12.53
N LYS A 331 -15.72 -13.78 11.68
CA LYS A 331 -16.89 -13.06 11.17
C LYS A 331 -17.85 -13.97 10.40
N LEU A 332 -17.29 -14.89 9.62
CA LEU A 332 -18.04 -15.83 8.80
C LEU A 332 -18.76 -16.91 9.65
N THR A 333 -18.04 -17.53 10.59
CA THR A 333 -18.51 -18.71 11.34
C THR A 333 -19.08 -18.40 12.71
N LYS A 334 -18.68 -17.30 13.35
CA LYS A 334 -18.91 -16.94 14.77
C LYS A 334 -18.25 -17.90 15.77
N GLU A 335 -17.36 -18.78 15.34
CA GLU A 335 -16.68 -19.71 16.23
C GLU A 335 -15.52 -19.05 16.97
N LYS A 336 -15.60 -19.03 18.31
CA LYS A 336 -14.58 -18.39 19.18
C LYS A 336 -13.17 -18.94 19.02
N ARG A 337 -13.00 -20.17 18.47
CA ARG A 337 -11.68 -20.75 18.24
C ARG A 337 -10.81 -19.83 17.36
N TYR A 338 -11.40 -19.23 16.33
CA TYR A 338 -10.69 -18.35 15.40
C TYR A 338 -10.28 -17.02 16.05
N LEU A 339 -11.13 -16.47 16.92
CA LEU A 339 -10.75 -15.30 17.71
C LEU A 339 -9.57 -15.60 18.65
N ASN A 340 -9.56 -16.77 19.28
CA ASN A 340 -8.45 -17.21 20.13
C ASN A 340 -7.15 -17.39 19.33
N GLU A 341 -7.23 -17.89 18.10
CA GLU A 341 -6.08 -18.01 17.19
C GLU A 341 -5.56 -16.63 16.80
N ALA A 342 -6.43 -15.68 16.46
CA ALA A 342 -6.07 -14.30 16.17
C ALA A 342 -5.31 -13.64 17.34
N GLU A 343 -5.81 -13.80 18.57
CA GLU A 343 -5.14 -13.25 19.77
C GLU A 343 -3.75 -13.85 20.03
N LYS A 344 -3.57 -15.15 19.75
CA LYS A 344 -2.26 -15.81 19.92
C LYS A 344 -1.22 -15.30 18.95
N ALA A 345 -1.62 -15.13 17.68
CA ALA A 345 -0.73 -14.62 16.64
C ALA A 345 -0.40 -13.14 16.86
N ALA A 346 -1.42 -12.31 17.13
CA ALA A 346 -1.23 -10.87 17.37
C ALA A 346 -0.20 -10.57 18.46
N LYS A 347 -0.15 -11.38 19.53
CA LYS A 347 0.85 -11.21 20.60
C LYS A 347 2.29 -11.41 20.15
N LYS A 348 2.53 -12.10 19.03
CA LYS A 348 3.89 -12.30 18.50
C LYS A 348 4.48 -11.06 17.86
N LEU A 349 3.65 -10.08 17.58
CA LEU A 349 4.08 -8.78 17.05
C LEU A 349 4.66 -7.86 18.15
N GLU A 350 4.43 -8.16 19.43
CA GLU A 350 4.81 -7.30 20.58
C GLU A 350 6.32 -7.06 20.65
N ASP A 351 7.12 -8.10 20.37
CA ASP A 351 8.57 -8.04 20.50
C ASP A 351 9.29 -7.49 19.25
N LEU A 352 8.57 -7.24 18.15
CA LEU A 352 9.15 -6.87 16.86
C LEU A 352 9.36 -5.35 16.70
N GLY A 353 8.63 -4.55 17.47
CA GLY A 353 8.71 -3.09 17.37
C GLY A 353 8.42 -2.61 15.93
N VAL A 354 9.15 -1.60 15.48
CA VAL A 354 9.00 -1.03 14.12
C VAL A 354 9.52 -1.93 13.00
N ASN A 355 10.17 -3.02 13.32
CA ASN A 355 10.67 -4.03 12.37
C ASN A 355 9.58 -5.07 11.97
N ILE A 356 8.33 -4.79 12.30
CA ILE A 356 7.18 -5.61 11.86
C ILE A 356 7.07 -5.65 10.34
N LEU A 357 7.35 -4.55 9.65
CA LEU A 357 7.16 -4.47 8.21
C LEU A 357 8.13 -5.41 7.49
N TYR A 358 7.57 -6.42 6.84
CA TYR A 358 8.22 -7.20 5.79
C TYR A 358 7.67 -6.75 4.42
N GLN A 359 6.36 -6.77 4.24
CA GLN A 359 5.67 -6.32 3.03
C GLN A 359 4.58 -5.30 3.37
N ALA A 360 4.48 -4.23 2.59
CA ALA A 360 3.63 -3.08 2.91
C ALA A 360 2.14 -3.44 3.02
N ASN A 361 1.61 -4.23 2.10
CA ASN A 361 0.22 -4.65 2.08
C ASN A 361 -0.14 -5.55 3.28
N ASN A 362 0.69 -6.53 3.61
CA ASN A 362 0.50 -7.39 4.79
C ASN A 362 0.46 -6.58 6.07
N THR A 363 1.39 -5.64 6.21
CA THR A 363 1.47 -4.74 7.37
C THR A 363 0.24 -3.83 7.46
N ALA A 364 -0.27 -3.32 6.33
CA ALA A 364 -1.48 -2.49 6.28
C ALA A 364 -2.73 -3.27 6.70
N PHE A 365 -2.93 -4.50 6.21
CA PHE A 365 -4.02 -5.37 6.66
C PHE A 365 -3.89 -5.74 8.14
N SER A 366 -2.67 -5.97 8.62
CA SER A 366 -2.39 -6.24 10.03
C SER A 366 -2.83 -5.09 10.92
N ALA A 367 -2.57 -3.85 10.52
CA ALA A 367 -3.00 -2.67 11.28
C ALA A 367 -4.53 -2.61 11.48
N GLY A 368 -5.29 -2.85 10.41
CA GLY A 368 -6.76 -2.90 10.46
C GLY A 368 -7.28 -4.05 11.32
N ALA A 369 -6.68 -5.24 11.19
CA ALA A 369 -7.03 -6.42 11.96
C ALA A 369 -6.79 -6.24 13.48
N LEU A 370 -5.67 -5.64 13.84
CA LEU A 370 -5.33 -5.33 15.24
C LEU A 370 -6.29 -4.30 15.85
N LEU A 371 -6.68 -3.28 15.09
CA LEU A 371 -7.72 -2.34 15.52
C LEU A 371 -9.05 -3.04 15.75
N GLU A 372 -9.43 -3.96 14.88
CA GLU A 372 -10.65 -4.77 15.05
C GLU A 372 -10.56 -5.67 16.28
N LEU A 373 -9.41 -6.31 16.50
CA LEU A 373 -9.16 -7.13 17.67
C LEU A 373 -9.25 -6.30 18.97
N TYR A 374 -8.75 -5.06 18.95
CA TYR A 374 -8.95 -4.10 20.02
C TYR A 374 -10.44 -3.86 20.29
N LYS A 375 -11.24 -3.59 19.26
CA LYS A 375 -12.70 -3.38 19.40
C LYS A 375 -13.41 -4.56 20.03
N ILE A 376 -13.02 -5.79 19.66
CA ILE A 376 -13.65 -7.01 20.18
C ILE A 376 -13.24 -7.28 21.64
N THR A 377 -11.96 -7.05 21.97
CA THR A 377 -11.37 -7.49 23.24
C THR A 377 -11.20 -6.38 24.27
N ASN A 378 -11.20 -5.13 23.83
CA ASN A 378 -10.88 -3.92 24.62
C ASN A 378 -9.47 -3.96 25.26
N LYS A 379 -8.52 -4.72 24.69
CA LYS A 379 -7.13 -4.80 25.15
C LYS A 379 -6.27 -3.77 24.44
N LYS A 380 -5.78 -2.76 25.19
CA LYS A 380 -4.96 -1.65 24.64
C LYS A 380 -3.76 -2.12 23.82
N LEU A 381 -3.16 -3.25 24.18
CA LEU A 381 -2.08 -3.88 23.42
C LEU A 381 -2.35 -3.92 21.92
N TYR A 382 -3.55 -4.32 21.49
CA TYR A 382 -3.85 -4.45 20.05
C TYR A 382 -3.99 -3.09 19.35
N LEU A 383 -4.44 -2.05 20.07
CA LEU A 383 -4.41 -0.69 19.53
C LEU A 383 -2.98 -0.19 19.37
N ASP A 384 -2.11 -0.43 20.36
CA ASP A 384 -0.70 -0.05 20.32
C ASP A 384 0.03 -0.78 19.17
N LEU A 385 -0.25 -2.06 18.97
CA LEU A 385 0.29 -2.84 17.85
C LEU A 385 -0.24 -2.36 16.48
N SER A 386 -1.50 -1.94 16.40
CA SER A 386 -2.04 -1.29 15.19
C SER A 386 -1.24 -0.04 14.84
N TYR A 387 -0.92 0.81 15.82
CA TYR A 387 -0.09 2.00 15.61
C TYR A 387 1.36 1.66 15.26
N THR A 388 1.89 0.57 15.80
CA THR A 388 3.23 0.08 15.45
C THR A 388 3.29 -0.37 13.98
N CYS A 389 2.28 -1.11 13.50
CA CYS A 389 2.17 -1.47 12.09
C CYS A 389 2.08 -0.22 11.19
N LEU A 390 1.24 0.75 11.55
CA LEU A 390 1.12 2.00 10.79
C LEU A 390 2.40 2.83 10.82
N SER A 391 3.14 2.83 11.93
CA SER A 391 4.44 3.50 12.00
C SER A 391 5.47 2.85 11.07
N GLY A 392 5.53 1.51 11.02
CA GLY A 392 6.35 0.77 10.07
C GLY A 392 5.96 1.09 8.62
N LEU A 393 4.67 1.14 8.34
CA LEU A 393 4.14 1.48 7.03
C LEU A 393 4.51 2.90 6.61
N PHE A 394 4.20 3.91 7.44
CA PHE A 394 4.50 5.32 7.16
C PHE A 394 6.00 5.67 7.25
N LYS A 395 6.80 4.86 7.94
CA LYS A 395 8.26 4.91 7.80
C LYS A 395 8.69 4.58 6.37
N ASN A 396 7.96 3.70 5.67
CA ASN A 396 8.32 3.18 4.34
C ASN A 396 7.67 3.97 3.18
N VAL A 397 7.22 5.19 3.41
CA VAL A 397 6.63 6.06 2.38
C VAL A 397 7.66 6.99 1.75
N GLN A 398 7.40 7.38 0.51
CA GLN A 398 8.11 8.43 -0.20
C GLN A 398 7.36 9.76 -0.03
N LEU A 399 7.89 10.67 0.79
CA LEU A 399 7.33 12.00 1.01
C LEU A 399 8.10 13.08 0.25
N TYR A 400 8.50 12.78 -0.97
CA TYR A 400 9.07 13.75 -1.90
C TYR A 400 8.54 13.47 -3.31
N ASP A 401 8.64 14.47 -4.17
CA ASP A 401 8.27 14.38 -5.57
C ASP A 401 9.56 14.42 -6.42
N CYS A 402 9.83 13.32 -7.15
CA CYS A 402 11.04 13.22 -7.98
C CYS A 402 10.87 14.05 -9.25
N ARG A 403 11.69 15.11 -9.41
CA ARG A 403 11.61 16.04 -10.55
C ARG A 403 12.83 15.99 -11.45
N TYR A 404 13.51 14.85 -11.51
CA TYR A 404 14.66 14.62 -12.39
C TYR A 404 14.57 13.28 -13.09
N GLY A 405 15.35 13.11 -14.16
CA GLY A 405 15.40 11.89 -14.93
C GLY A 405 14.04 11.48 -15.54
N PHE A 406 13.74 10.21 -15.58
CA PHE A 406 12.44 9.68 -15.99
C PHE A 406 11.36 9.89 -14.93
N GLY A 407 11.74 9.89 -13.65
CA GLY A 407 10.82 10.07 -12.53
C GLY A 407 10.02 11.38 -12.55
N LYS A 408 10.50 12.41 -13.30
CA LYS A 408 9.77 13.68 -13.47
C LYS A 408 8.51 13.59 -14.33
N ASN A 409 8.30 12.47 -15.04
CA ASN A 409 7.18 12.30 -15.97
C ASN A 409 5.87 11.87 -15.27
N TYR A 410 5.92 11.55 -13.98
CA TYR A 410 4.74 11.19 -13.20
C TYR A 410 4.90 11.65 -11.75
N SER A 411 3.77 11.84 -11.06
CA SER A 411 3.81 12.17 -9.64
C SER A 411 4.09 10.90 -8.83
N ASN A 412 5.06 10.99 -7.91
CA ASN A 412 5.44 9.89 -7.03
C ASN A 412 5.37 10.27 -5.53
N PHE A 413 4.82 11.43 -5.23
CA PHE A 413 4.65 11.91 -3.87
C PHE A 413 3.67 11.05 -3.08
N PHE A 414 4.03 10.74 -1.87
CA PHE A 414 3.27 9.92 -0.93
C PHE A 414 2.97 8.50 -1.44
N SER A 415 3.90 7.93 -2.23
CA SER A 415 3.89 6.51 -2.57
C SER A 415 4.42 5.66 -1.42
N ILE A 416 4.24 4.35 -1.51
CA ILE A 416 4.76 3.40 -0.53
C ILE A 416 5.60 2.34 -1.23
N PHE A 417 6.75 2.02 -0.65
CA PHE A 417 7.61 0.95 -1.14
C PHE A 417 7.08 -0.41 -0.69
N PRO A 418 7.08 -1.44 -1.54
CA PRO A 418 6.52 -2.76 -1.21
C PRO A 418 7.30 -3.45 -0.09
N LEU A 419 8.62 -3.27 -0.04
CA LEU A 419 9.56 -3.83 0.93
C LEU A 419 10.46 -2.73 1.50
N ASN A 420 11.14 -3.00 2.62
CA ASN A 420 12.02 -2.01 3.26
C ASN A 420 13.14 -1.48 2.37
N ASP A 421 13.68 -2.30 1.49
CA ASP A 421 14.85 -2.00 0.64
C ASP A 421 14.55 -2.06 -0.86
N ALA A 422 13.28 -2.21 -1.25
CA ALA A 422 12.89 -2.14 -2.65
C ALA A 422 13.23 -0.77 -3.25
N PRO A 423 13.85 -0.71 -4.43
CA PRO A 423 14.20 0.55 -5.08
C PRO A 423 13.04 1.15 -5.91
N TYR A 424 11.89 0.48 -5.94
CA TYR A 424 10.71 0.83 -6.75
C TYR A 424 9.42 0.78 -5.92
N THR A 425 8.35 1.34 -6.45
CA THR A 425 6.99 1.13 -5.95
C THR A 425 6.28 0.10 -6.82
N ALA A 426 5.42 -0.73 -6.24
CA ALA A 426 4.79 -1.87 -6.90
C ALA A 426 3.26 -1.76 -6.92
N ALA A 427 2.67 -2.07 -8.07
CA ALA A 427 1.25 -1.81 -8.35
C ALA A 427 0.31 -2.58 -7.41
N TYR A 428 0.52 -3.87 -7.25
CA TYR A 428 -0.36 -4.72 -6.45
C TYR A 428 -0.28 -4.38 -4.96
N GLU A 429 0.92 -4.28 -4.41
CA GLU A 429 1.11 -3.95 -2.99
C GLU A 429 0.53 -2.58 -2.66
N GLU A 430 0.69 -1.61 -3.54
CA GLU A 430 0.17 -0.27 -3.31
C GLU A 430 -1.36 -0.22 -3.39
N LEU A 431 -1.98 -0.98 -4.30
CA LEU A 431 -3.43 -1.16 -4.33
C LEU A 431 -3.95 -1.76 -3.02
N GLU A 432 -3.30 -2.79 -2.51
CA GLU A 432 -3.75 -3.45 -1.28
C GLU A 432 -3.55 -2.57 -0.04
N VAL A 433 -2.46 -1.81 0.02
CA VAL A 433 -2.29 -0.77 1.06
C VAL A 433 -3.41 0.27 0.98
N TYR A 434 -3.70 0.76 -0.22
CA TYR A 434 -4.79 1.69 -0.45
C TYR A 434 -6.14 1.12 0.02
N ALA A 435 -6.44 -0.14 -0.31
CA ALA A 435 -7.66 -0.81 0.11
C ALA A 435 -7.73 -0.98 1.63
N ALA A 436 -6.66 -1.46 2.26
CA ALA A 436 -6.58 -1.66 3.71
C ALA A 436 -6.74 -0.34 4.49
N LEU A 437 -6.08 0.73 4.05
CA LEU A 437 -6.18 2.04 4.68
C LEU A 437 -7.54 2.70 4.45
N SER A 438 -8.17 2.50 3.28
CA SER A 438 -9.54 2.96 3.02
C SER A 438 -10.55 2.31 3.97
N GLU A 439 -10.34 1.05 4.34
CA GLU A 439 -11.20 0.30 5.26
C GLU A 439 -10.90 0.59 6.74
N TYR A 440 -9.71 1.13 7.06
CA TYR A 440 -9.27 1.37 8.44
C TYR A 440 -10.26 2.24 9.23
N PHE A 441 -10.77 3.33 8.65
CA PHE A 441 -11.75 4.19 9.31
C PHE A 441 -13.13 3.55 9.47
N ALA A 442 -13.51 2.66 8.57
CA ALA A 442 -14.75 1.89 8.75
C ALA A 442 -14.66 0.98 9.99
N VAL A 443 -13.49 0.40 10.24
CA VAL A 443 -13.20 -0.34 11.48
C VAL A 443 -13.12 0.61 12.67
N ALA A 444 -12.50 1.77 12.53
CA ALA A 444 -12.27 2.74 13.61
C ALA A 444 -13.50 3.52 14.05
N LYS A 445 -14.65 3.39 13.39
CA LYS A 445 -15.85 4.25 13.53
C LYS A 445 -16.19 4.67 14.96
N ASP A 446 -16.04 3.75 15.94
CA ASP A 446 -16.39 3.96 17.35
C ASP A 446 -15.14 3.97 18.24
N VAL A 447 -13.96 4.15 17.67
CA VAL A 447 -12.68 4.18 18.38
C VAL A 447 -12.03 5.54 18.23
N ALA A 448 -11.61 6.14 19.33
CA ALA A 448 -10.75 7.32 19.31
C ALA A 448 -9.33 6.92 18.87
N VAL A 449 -9.08 6.98 17.56
CA VAL A 449 -7.74 6.74 17.00
C VAL A 449 -6.85 7.97 17.14
N LEU A 450 -5.53 7.75 17.05
CA LEU A 450 -4.53 8.81 17.10
C LEU A 450 -4.85 9.91 16.06
N PRO A 451 -4.90 11.19 16.45
CA PRO A 451 -5.24 12.29 15.52
C PRO A 451 -4.36 12.33 14.26
N ALA A 452 -3.08 11.99 14.39
CA ALA A 452 -2.16 11.92 13.25
C ALA A 452 -2.67 11.02 12.12
N LEU A 453 -3.37 9.95 12.42
CA LEU A 453 -3.92 9.02 11.40
C LEU A 453 -5.05 9.66 10.60
N LYS A 454 -5.76 10.64 11.18
CA LYS A 454 -6.80 11.39 10.46
C LYS A 454 -6.23 12.33 9.39
N THR A 455 -4.95 12.64 9.46
CA THR A 455 -4.21 13.34 8.40
C THR A 455 -3.54 12.36 7.45
N LEU A 456 -2.70 11.45 7.96
CA LEU A 456 -1.83 10.62 7.14
C LEU A 456 -2.60 9.66 6.21
N ILE A 457 -3.62 8.99 6.72
CA ILE A 457 -4.37 8.00 5.92
C ILE A 457 -5.17 8.66 4.79
N PRO A 458 -6.00 9.71 5.05
CA PRO A 458 -6.74 10.36 3.97
C PRO A 458 -5.83 11.04 2.95
N GLU A 459 -4.76 11.66 3.39
CA GLU A 459 -3.80 12.29 2.48
C GLU A 459 -3.07 11.24 1.62
N PHE A 460 -2.67 10.09 2.19
CA PHE A 460 -2.16 8.98 1.39
C PHE A 460 -3.17 8.54 0.32
N ILE A 461 -4.43 8.33 0.68
CA ILE A 461 -5.49 7.90 -0.24
C ILE A 461 -5.69 8.94 -1.35
N LYS A 462 -5.73 10.23 -1.02
CA LYS A 462 -5.86 11.34 -1.98
C LYS A 462 -4.75 11.32 -3.04
N PHE A 463 -3.49 11.19 -2.61
CA PHE A 463 -2.36 11.10 -3.53
C PHE A 463 -2.33 9.76 -4.27
N ALA A 464 -2.65 8.64 -3.63
CA ALA A 464 -2.71 7.35 -4.28
C ALA A 464 -3.69 7.33 -5.46
N VAL A 465 -4.92 7.81 -5.27
CA VAL A 465 -5.94 7.87 -6.34
C VAL A 465 -5.50 8.72 -7.54
N SER A 466 -4.71 9.76 -7.31
CA SER A 466 -4.11 10.57 -8.38
C SER A 466 -3.00 9.81 -9.10
N ARG A 467 -2.10 9.18 -8.36
CA ARG A 467 -0.80 8.70 -8.80
C ARG A 467 -0.79 7.29 -9.37
N ILE A 468 -1.59 6.36 -8.81
CA ILE A 468 -1.53 4.94 -9.22
C ILE A 468 -2.01 4.68 -10.66
N ALA A 469 -2.65 5.66 -11.32
CA ALA A 469 -2.94 5.59 -12.75
C ALA A 469 -1.68 5.51 -13.62
N TYR A 470 -0.54 5.99 -13.13
CA TYR A 470 0.73 5.94 -13.85
C TYR A 470 1.37 4.55 -13.90
N TYR A 471 0.86 3.57 -13.16
CA TYR A 471 1.24 2.17 -13.40
C TYR A 471 0.79 1.66 -14.77
N TYR A 472 -0.24 2.25 -15.37
CA TYR A 472 -0.64 1.88 -16.74
C TYR A 472 0.34 2.48 -17.74
N PRO A 473 1.02 1.67 -18.58
CA PRO A 473 2.02 2.18 -19.53
C PRO A 473 1.46 3.18 -20.52
N ALA A 474 0.14 3.11 -20.81
CA ALA A 474 -0.55 4.10 -21.66
C ALA A 474 -0.56 5.53 -21.07
N MET A 475 -0.28 5.70 -19.79
CA MET A 475 -0.17 7.00 -19.11
C MET A 475 1.26 7.57 -19.12
N LEU A 476 2.25 6.82 -19.57
CA LEU A 476 3.67 7.15 -19.49
C LEU A 476 4.29 7.41 -20.85
N PRO A 477 5.33 8.25 -20.95
CA PRO A 477 6.15 8.35 -22.14
C PRO A 477 6.84 7.02 -22.46
N LYS A 478 6.84 6.62 -23.75
CA LYS A 478 7.39 5.32 -24.16
C LYS A 478 8.89 5.16 -23.85
N GLU A 479 9.64 6.27 -23.85
CA GLU A 479 11.07 6.28 -23.57
C GLU A 479 11.45 5.92 -22.14
N MET A 480 10.51 6.00 -21.20
CA MET A 480 10.75 5.60 -19.81
C MET A 480 10.37 4.14 -19.53
N LEU A 481 9.75 3.45 -20.49
CA LEU A 481 9.46 2.02 -20.37
C LEU A 481 10.72 1.19 -20.61
N SER A 482 10.91 0.14 -19.80
CA SER A 482 12.02 -0.79 -19.98
C SER A 482 11.93 -1.51 -21.33
N GLU A 483 13.06 -1.65 -22.00
CA GLU A 483 13.19 -2.44 -23.24
C GLU A 483 13.49 -3.91 -22.93
N GLU A 484 14.03 -4.17 -21.74
CA GLU A 484 14.31 -5.51 -21.22
C GLU A 484 13.46 -5.76 -19.99
N VAL A 485 12.68 -6.83 -20.00
CA VAL A 485 11.80 -7.21 -18.90
C VAL A 485 12.21 -8.56 -18.34
N LYS A 486 12.06 -8.71 -17.02
CA LYS A 486 12.41 -9.97 -16.35
C LYS A 486 11.43 -11.10 -16.71
N THR A 487 10.14 -10.77 -16.85
CA THR A 487 9.07 -11.75 -17.07
C THR A 487 8.00 -11.20 -18.02
N GLY A 488 7.63 -12.00 -19.02
CA GLY A 488 6.60 -11.63 -19.99
C GLY A 488 7.01 -10.51 -20.94
N GLU A 489 6.08 -9.59 -21.22
CA GLU A 489 6.26 -8.50 -22.20
C GLU A 489 5.63 -7.21 -21.69
N ILE A 490 6.04 -6.06 -22.27
CA ILE A 490 5.34 -4.79 -22.14
C ILE A 490 4.67 -4.43 -23.48
N GLN A 491 3.35 -4.25 -23.44
CA GLN A 491 2.55 -3.71 -24.53
C GLN A 491 2.03 -2.33 -24.11
N ALA A 492 2.72 -1.28 -24.55
CA ALA A 492 2.58 0.10 -24.06
C ALA A 492 1.17 0.70 -24.17
N ASP A 493 0.35 0.20 -25.09
CA ASP A 493 -1.00 0.72 -25.31
C ASP A 493 -2.09 -0.02 -24.53
N LEU A 494 -1.73 -1.07 -23.73
CA LEU A 494 -2.67 -1.83 -22.91
C LEU A 494 -2.86 -1.24 -21.51
N TRP A 495 -4.09 -1.34 -21.03
CA TRP A 495 -4.48 -0.99 -19.66
C TRP A 495 -4.31 -2.19 -18.71
N VAL A 496 -3.09 -2.74 -18.71
CA VAL A 496 -2.59 -3.71 -17.74
C VAL A 496 -1.40 -3.03 -17.08
N PRO A 497 -1.33 -2.89 -15.75
CA PRO A 497 -0.30 -2.08 -15.10
C PRO A 497 1.08 -2.71 -15.21
N LEU A 498 2.12 -1.88 -15.16
CA LEU A 498 3.48 -2.31 -14.86
C LEU A 498 3.53 -2.77 -13.41
N GLU A 499 4.38 -3.75 -13.08
CA GLU A 499 4.61 -4.07 -11.68
C GLU A 499 5.28 -2.91 -10.96
N ASP A 500 6.33 -2.34 -11.57
CA ASP A 500 7.28 -1.44 -10.93
C ASP A 500 7.31 -0.06 -11.57
N LEU A 501 7.39 0.98 -10.70
CA LEU A 501 7.74 2.34 -11.07
C LEU A 501 9.01 2.78 -10.33
N TYR A 502 9.96 3.33 -11.08
CA TYR A 502 11.25 3.81 -10.56
C TYR A 502 11.33 5.33 -10.54
N ASN A 503 12.08 5.86 -9.58
CA ASN A 503 12.46 7.26 -9.54
C ASN A 503 13.75 7.52 -10.33
N GLY A 504 14.01 8.80 -10.62
CA GLY A 504 15.26 9.27 -11.17
C GLY A 504 15.50 8.77 -12.60
N TRP A 505 16.67 8.21 -12.83
CA TRP A 505 17.15 7.85 -14.17
C TRP A 505 16.80 6.42 -14.59
N GLU A 506 16.20 5.63 -13.72
CA GLU A 506 15.83 4.26 -14.05
C GLU A 506 14.52 4.19 -14.84
N LYS A 507 14.46 3.29 -15.81
CA LYS A 507 13.24 2.99 -16.57
C LYS A 507 12.31 2.12 -15.75
N SER A 508 11.00 2.34 -15.87
CA SER A 508 9.96 1.56 -15.21
C SER A 508 9.53 0.34 -16.01
N GLY A 509 8.94 -0.65 -15.36
CA GLY A 509 8.50 -1.91 -15.99
C GLY A 509 9.62 -2.91 -16.17
N GLN A 510 10.68 -2.88 -15.36
CA GLN A 510 11.80 -3.82 -15.46
C GLN A 510 11.39 -5.26 -15.10
N VAL A 511 10.39 -5.43 -14.24
CA VAL A 511 9.86 -6.75 -13.92
C VAL A 511 8.92 -7.24 -15.02
N GLY A 512 8.00 -6.41 -15.47
CA GLY A 512 7.05 -6.71 -16.52
C GLY A 512 5.71 -6.01 -16.34
N GLN A 513 4.76 -6.36 -17.20
CA GLN A 513 3.37 -5.91 -17.13
C GLN A 513 2.55 -6.91 -16.31
N GLU A 514 2.11 -6.47 -15.12
CA GLU A 514 1.54 -7.29 -14.07
C GLU A 514 0.02 -7.47 -14.27
N VAL A 515 -0.42 -8.67 -14.69
CA VAL A 515 -1.86 -8.92 -14.94
C VAL A 515 -2.67 -8.87 -13.64
N TYR A 516 -2.13 -9.34 -12.52
CA TYR A 516 -2.84 -9.29 -11.24
C TYR A 516 -2.98 -7.88 -10.65
N GLY A 517 -2.14 -6.94 -11.04
CA GLY A 517 -2.33 -5.52 -10.76
C GLY A 517 -3.56 -4.91 -11.44
N ALA A 518 -4.15 -5.59 -12.44
CA ALA A 518 -5.39 -5.14 -13.09
C ALA A 518 -6.58 -4.95 -12.11
N GLY A 519 -6.52 -5.58 -10.93
CA GLY A 519 -7.47 -5.32 -9.84
C GLY A 519 -7.54 -3.87 -9.38
N MET A 520 -6.54 -3.05 -9.69
CA MET A 520 -6.40 -1.65 -9.24
C MET A 520 -7.61 -0.78 -9.58
N ALA A 521 -8.01 -0.73 -10.85
CA ALA A 521 -9.16 0.08 -11.26
C ALA A 521 -10.45 -0.38 -10.58
N PHE A 522 -10.62 -1.68 -10.42
CA PHE A 522 -11.79 -2.28 -9.78
C PHE A 522 -11.83 -1.99 -8.27
N GLY A 523 -10.69 -1.87 -7.61
CA GLY A 523 -10.60 -1.52 -6.19
C GLY A 523 -10.84 -0.03 -5.91
N VAL A 524 -10.42 0.87 -6.81
CA VAL A 524 -10.58 2.32 -6.65
C VAL A 524 -12.02 2.77 -6.84
N VAL A 525 -12.69 2.29 -7.89
CA VAL A 525 -14.02 2.79 -8.26
C VAL A 525 -15.04 2.65 -7.13
N PRO A 526 -15.29 1.49 -6.51
CA PRO A 526 -16.29 1.37 -5.46
C PRO A 526 -15.97 2.15 -4.17
N ARG A 527 -14.71 2.52 -3.95
CA ARG A 527 -14.29 3.27 -2.76
C ARG A 527 -14.39 4.77 -2.94
N GLN A 528 -14.16 5.28 -4.16
CA GLN A 528 -14.09 6.72 -4.43
C GLN A 528 -15.32 7.27 -5.15
N TYR A 529 -16.14 6.40 -5.75
CA TYR A 529 -17.31 6.85 -6.53
C TYR A 529 -18.61 6.36 -5.92
N ILE A 530 -19.53 7.31 -5.71
CA ILE A 530 -20.91 7.04 -5.29
C ILE A 530 -21.80 7.13 -6.51
N LYS A 531 -22.44 6.03 -6.92
CA LYS A 531 -23.43 6.00 -7.99
C LYS A 531 -24.75 6.55 -7.46
N VAL A 532 -25.05 7.78 -7.84
CA VAL A 532 -26.27 8.48 -7.39
C VAL A 532 -27.49 7.91 -8.10
N ASP A 533 -27.44 7.89 -9.42
CA ASP A 533 -28.36 7.25 -10.34
C ASP A 533 -27.63 6.99 -11.68
N GLU A 534 -28.37 6.70 -12.75
CA GLU A 534 -27.80 6.46 -14.08
C GLU A 534 -27.18 7.70 -14.74
N ASP A 535 -27.50 8.90 -14.25
CA ASP A 535 -27.04 10.15 -14.84
C ASP A 535 -25.85 10.78 -14.12
N PHE A 536 -25.57 10.41 -12.86
CA PHE A 536 -24.58 11.11 -12.03
C PHE A 536 -23.74 10.19 -11.15
N LEU A 537 -22.44 10.49 -11.11
CA LEU A 537 -21.49 9.98 -10.15
C LEU A 537 -21.00 11.11 -9.22
N ILE A 538 -20.70 10.78 -7.98
CA ILE A 538 -20.00 11.65 -7.06
C ILE A 538 -18.65 11.01 -6.79
N PHE A 539 -17.57 11.74 -7.05
CA PHE A 539 -16.21 11.36 -6.71
C PHE A 539 -15.74 12.11 -5.48
N ILE A 540 -15.02 11.42 -4.59
CA ILE A 540 -14.38 12.01 -3.42
C ILE A 540 -13.03 11.32 -3.26
N ASP A 541 -11.96 12.09 -3.13
CA ASP A 541 -10.59 11.56 -3.01
C ASP A 541 -10.15 11.24 -1.56
N TYR A 542 -11.06 11.38 -0.60
CA TYR A 542 -10.87 10.95 0.80
C TYR A 542 -11.72 9.72 1.15
N PRO A 543 -11.36 8.98 2.20
CA PRO A 543 -12.24 7.95 2.76
C PRO A 543 -13.55 8.58 3.20
N SER A 544 -14.65 7.93 2.84
CA SER A 544 -15.97 8.46 3.20
C SER A 544 -16.99 7.34 3.40
N GLN A 545 -18.01 7.65 4.19
CA GLN A 545 -19.17 6.78 4.38
C GLN A 545 -20.42 7.53 3.93
N TYR A 546 -21.34 6.87 3.25
CA TYR A 546 -22.53 7.54 2.74
C TYR A 546 -23.81 6.76 3.00
N SER A 547 -24.93 7.50 3.02
CA SER A 547 -26.27 6.96 3.04
C SER A 547 -27.16 7.72 2.05
N LYS A 548 -27.96 6.99 1.26
CA LYS A 548 -28.87 7.55 0.28
C LYS A 548 -30.32 7.45 0.77
N ARG A 549 -31.08 8.54 0.69
CA ARG A 549 -32.52 8.59 1.02
C ARG A 549 -33.27 9.42 -0.01
N GLY A 550 -34.09 8.76 -0.84
CA GLY A 550 -34.85 9.44 -1.89
C GLY A 550 -33.92 10.18 -2.86
N LYS A 551 -34.11 11.49 -3.00
CA LYS A 551 -33.30 12.38 -3.84
C LYS A 551 -32.22 13.12 -3.02
N SER A 552 -31.65 12.48 -2.03
CA SER A 552 -30.53 13.03 -1.30
C SER A 552 -29.53 11.96 -0.92
N VAL A 553 -28.27 12.34 -0.85
CA VAL A 553 -27.18 11.56 -0.28
C VAL A 553 -26.51 12.36 0.84
N THR A 554 -26.23 11.70 1.94
CA THR A 554 -25.46 12.25 3.07
C THR A 554 -24.15 11.51 3.12
N ILE A 555 -23.04 12.25 3.13
CA ILE A 555 -21.67 11.70 3.09
C ILE A 555 -20.94 12.24 4.30
N HIS A 556 -20.34 11.36 5.06
CA HIS A 556 -19.41 11.67 6.13
C HIS A 556 -17.98 11.48 5.64
N ILE A 557 -17.18 12.53 5.70
CA ILE A 557 -15.76 12.50 5.31
C ILE A 557 -14.94 12.15 6.54
N ASP A 558 -14.05 11.18 6.38
CA ASP A 558 -13.16 10.72 7.44
C ASP A 558 -11.76 11.34 7.24
N GLY A 559 -11.43 12.38 8.00
CA GLY A 559 -10.15 13.09 7.87
C GLY A 559 -9.90 14.12 8.97
N ASP A 560 -8.94 14.99 8.73
CA ASP A 560 -8.53 16.12 9.58
C ASP A 560 -9.27 17.38 9.14
N GLU A 561 -9.83 18.15 10.07
CA GLU A 561 -10.58 19.38 9.79
C GLU A 561 -9.74 20.48 9.16
N ASP A 562 -8.42 20.48 9.43
CA ASP A 562 -7.47 21.44 8.88
C ASP A 562 -7.04 21.13 7.44
N MET A 563 -7.41 19.94 6.94
CA MET A 563 -7.08 19.49 5.59
C MET A 563 -8.29 19.57 4.67
N SER A 564 -8.05 19.54 3.36
CA SER A 564 -9.12 19.57 2.37
C SER A 564 -9.02 18.41 1.37
N CYS A 565 -10.18 18.04 0.82
CA CYS A 565 -10.30 17.05 -0.23
C CYS A 565 -11.23 17.55 -1.34
N ASN A 566 -11.22 16.86 -2.48
CA ASN A 566 -12.01 17.20 -3.64
C ASN A 566 -13.29 16.37 -3.69
N LEU A 567 -14.40 17.07 -3.93
CA LEU A 567 -15.67 16.45 -4.28
C LEU A 567 -16.03 16.87 -5.69
N LYS A 568 -16.31 15.90 -6.57
CA LYS A 568 -16.75 16.15 -7.94
C LYS A 568 -18.11 15.50 -8.19
N ILE A 569 -19.03 16.26 -8.77
CA ILE A 569 -20.29 15.73 -9.30
C ILE A 569 -20.10 15.61 -10.81
N ILE A 570 -20.13 14.38 -11.31
CA ILE A 570 -19.80 14.02 -12.68
C ILE A 570 -21.08 13.59 -13.37
N LYS A 571 -21.39 14.22 -14.50
CA LYS A 571 -22.50 13.83 -15.36
C LYS A 571 -22.10 12.71 -16.29
N VAL A 572 -22.82 11.60 -16.23
CA VAL A 572 -22.64 10.46 -17.14
C VAL A 572 -23.81 10.26 -18.10
N GLY A 573 -25.00 10.70 -17.73
CA GLY A 573 -26.22 10.58 -18.55
C GLY A 573 -26.73 11.88 -19.17
N GLY A 574 -27.99 11.89 -19.53
CA GLY A 574 -28.65 12.96 -20.32
C GLY A 574 -29.06 14.20 -19.54
N ARG A 575 -29.35 14.08 -18.24
CA ARG A 575 -29.89 15.18 -17.43
C ARG A 575 -28.82 16.25 -17.10
N SER A 576 -29.29 17.49 -16.97
CA SER A 576 -28.43 18.57 -16.49
C SER A 576 -28.18 18.46 -14.96
N ILE A 577 -27.02 18.84 -14.51
CA ILE A 577 -26.69 18.89 -13.07
C ILE A 577 -27.53 20.00 -12.42
N LYS A 578 -28.46 19.61 -11.55
CA LYS A 578 -29.27 20.53 -10.73
C LYS A 578 -29.22 20.06 -9.29
N MET A 579 -28.01 20.09 -8.73
CA MET A 579 -27.77 19.62 -7.36
C MET A 579 -27.43 20.77 -6.44
N LYS A 580 -27.86 20.67 -5.18
CA LYS A 580 -27.45 21.54 -4.09
C LYS A 580 -26.50 20.76 -3.19
N VAL A 581 -25.36 21.33 -2.91
CA VAL A 581 -24.35 20.72 -2.03
C VAL A 581 -24.27 21.56 -0.76
N PHE A 582 -24.37 20.91 0.38
CA PHE A 582 -24.27 21.54 1.68
C PHE A 582 -23.11 20.90 2.44
N GLN A 583 -22.28 21.74 3.06
CA GLN A 583 -21.28 21.32 4.03
C GLN A 583 -21.71 21.79 5.40
N ASN A 584 -21.88 20.87 6.36
CA ASN A 584 -22.31 21.17 7.73
C ASN A 584 -23.57 22.05 7.79
N LYS A 585 -24.53 21.83 6.89
CA LYS A 585 -25.79 22.56 6.67
C LYS A 585 -25.67 23.91 5.92
N GLU A 586 -24.48 24.39 5.60
CA GLU A 586 -24.27 25.59 4.82
C GLU A 586 -24.19 25.26 3.31
N LEU A 587 -24.84 26.07 2.49
CA LEU A 587 -24.81 25.87 1.03
C LEU A 587 -23.41 26.15 0.48
N LEU A 588 -22.82 25.13 -0.12
CA LEU A 588 -21.48 25.20 -0.72
C LEU A 588 -21.57 25.62 -2.18
N LYS A 589 -20.69 26.53 -2.60
CA LYS A 589 -20.56 26.93 -4.01
C LYS A 589 -19.43 26.14 -4.66
N ALA A 590 -19.67 25.61 -5.85
CA ALA A 590 -18.61 25.01 -6.64
C ALA A 590 -17.58 26.06 -7.06
N PHE A 591 -16.30 25.71 -6.99
CA PHE A 591 -15.23 26.58 -7.51
C PHE A 591 -15.07 26.44 -9.04
N HIS A 592 -15.50 25.30 -9.61
CA HIS A 592 -15.61 25.10 -11.04
C HIS A 592 -16.97 24.47 -11.39
N GLN A 593 -17.60 24.97 -12.46
CA GLN A 593 -18.87 24.45 -12.97
C GLN A 593 -18.86 24.40 -14.50
N SER A 594 -19.19 23.25 -15.03
CA SER A 594 -19.46 23.05 -16.45
C SER A 594 -20.76 22.25 -16.66
N ALA A 595 -21.13 22.01 -17.91
CA ALA A 595 -22.29 21.18 -18.23
C ALA A 595 -22.14 19.71 -17.79
N LYS A 596 -20.88 19.24 -17.57
CA LYS A 596 -20.57 17.86 -17.26
C LYS A 596 -19.98 17.66 -15.87
N LEU A 597 -19.48 18.71 -15.21
CA LEU A 597 -18.69 18.58 -13.99
C LEU A 597 -18.91 19.80 -13.08
N HIS A 598 -19.22 19.53 -11.81
CA HIS A 598 -19.15 20.52 -10.73
C HIS A 598 -18.09 20.08 -9.71
N GLU A 599 -17.19 20.97 -9.33
CA GLU A 599 -16.08 20.69 -8.43
C GLU A 599 -16.17 21.54 -7.17
N TYR A 600 -15.95 20.87 -6.04
CA TYR A 600 -16.00 21.49 -4.72
C TYR A 600 -14.75 21.10 -3.93
N GLU A 601 -14.20 22.04 -3.20
CA GLU A 601 -13.24 21.78 -2.13
C GLU A 601 -14.00 21.68 -0.82
N ILE A 602 -13.79 20.60 -0.08
CA ILE A 602 -14.50 20.29 1.16
C ILE A 602 -13.52 20.01 2.30
N SER A 603 -13.89 20.33 3.54
CA SER A 603 -13.08 20.03 4.71
C SER A 603 -12.93 18.52 4.92
N GLY A 604 -11.77 18.10 5.39
CA GLY A 604 -11.43 16.70 5.66
C GLY A 604 -12.27 16.03 6.74
N GLN A 605 -13.04 16.79 7.54
CA GLN A 605 -13.98 16.25 8.55
C GLN A 605 -15.35 16.88 8.36
N ALA A 606 -15.95 16.72 7.20
CA ALA A 606 -17.22 17.36 6.88
C ALA A 606 -18.39 16.36 6.82
N LEU A 607 -19.57 16.87 7.13
CA LEU A 607 -20.84 16.22 6.80
C LEU A 607 -21.39 16.91 5.54
N ILE A 608 -21.35 16.20 4.42
CA ILE A 608 -21.83 16.70 3.14
C ILE A 608 -23.24 16.15 2.88
N LYS A 609 -24.15 17.04 2.48
CA LYS A 609 -25.48 16.66 2.00
C LYS A 609 -25.64 17.14 0.58
N ILE A 610 -26.03 16.26 -0.33
CA ILE A 610 -26.30 16.58 -1.73
C ILE A 610 -27.76 16.25 -2.02
N GLU A 611 -28.47 17.21 -2.61
CA GLU A 611 -29.88 17.11 -2.98
C GLU A 611 -30.07 17.36 -4.48
N TRP A 612 -30.94 16.55 -5.16
CA TRP A 612 -31.24 16.67 -6.60
C TRP A 612 -32.70 16.45 -6.95
#